data_37a43682fa08960c00738583d4c446f7
#
_entry.id   37a43682fa08960c00738583d4c446f7
#
_cell.length_a   1.000
_cell.length_b   1.000
_cell.length_c   1.000
_cell.angle_alpha   90.00
_cell.angle_beta   90.00
_cell.angle_gamma   90.00
#
_symmetry.space_group_name_H-M   'P 1'
#
loop_
_entity.id
_entity.type
_entity.pdbx_description
1 polymer ?
#
loop_
_entity_poly.entity_id
_entity_poly.type
_entity_poly.pdbx_seq_one_letter_code
_entity_poly.pdbx_strand_id
1 'polypeptide(L)'
;MAPRIITGESTKRIRWMVTLQGGLEALFRTRRDVLIAGGVPWYTHPAKSDSATPDVFVAFGVARGERTAYRQWDEGNVVPQVVFDVIVPGMSMVTICRRLKFYERAGVEEYYMYDPDTNETIGWLHNGSHFEEIDTLAGWHSPRLGVHFSIEEGELVLS
;
A
#
# COMPACT_ATOMS: atom_id res chain seq x y z
N MET A 1 -11.77 14.36 -29.01
CA MET A 1 -12.13 13.72 -27.74
C MET A 1 -12.05 14.75 -26.62
N ALA A 2 -13.10 14.89 -25.84
CA ALA A 2 -13.07 15.83 -24.72
C ALA A 2 -12.02 15.35 -23.69
N PRO A 3 -11.27 16.29 -23.08
CA PRO A 3 -10.35 15.91 -22.03
C PRO A 3 -11.12 15.26 -20.86
N ARG A 4 -10.55 14.22 -20.30
CA ARG A 4 -11.13 13.55 -19.16
C ARG A 4 -11.08 14.49 -17.94
N ILE A 5 -12.22 14.78 -17.37
CA ILE A 5 -12.26 15.56 -16.14
C ILE A 5 -11.81 14.66 -14.99
N ILE A 6 -10.74 15.05 -14.34
CA ILE A 6 -10.29 14.37 -13.12
C ILE A 6 -11.13 14.90 -11.98
N THR A 7 -11.86 14.01 -11.30
CA THR A 7 -12.68 14.39 -10.14
C THR A 7 -11.79 14.78 -8.95
N GLY A 8 -12.35 15.52 -7.99
CA GLY A 8 -11.64 15.87 -6.77
C GLY A 8 -11.15 14.63 -6.00
N GLU A 9 -11.92 13.55 -6.05
CA GLU A 9 -11.56 12.28 -5.41
C GLU A 9 -10.31 11.66 -6.04
N SER A 10 -10.23 11.62 -7.38
CA SER A 10 -9.06 11.11 -8.09
C SER A 10 -7.80 11.93 -7.80
N THR A 11 -7.94 13.26 -7.77
CA THR A 11 -6.84 14.17 -7.43
C THR A 11 -6.38 13.96 -5.99
N LYS A 12 -7.31 13.78 -5.07
CA LYS A 12 -7.05 13.55 -3.66
C LYS A 12 -6.31 12.22 -3.44
N ARG A 13 -6.74 11.16 -4.15
CA ARG A 13 -6.06 9.87 -4.12
C ARG A 13 -4.60 9.98 -4.56
N ILE A 14 -4.35 10.63 -5.70
CA ILE A 14 -3.01 10.83 -6.22
C ILE A 14 -2.14 11.61 -5.22
N ARG A 15 -2.69 12.66 -4.63
CA ARG A 15 -1.99 13.45 -3.61
C ARG A 15 -1.56 12.59 -2.42
N TRP A 16 -2.44 11.72 -1.93
CA TRP A 16 -2.13 10.84 -0.81
C TRP A 16 -1.14 9.75 -1.18
N MET A 17 -1.23 9.18 -2.38
CA MET A 17 -0.24 8.23 -2.88
C MET A 17 1.16 8.87 -2.90
N VAL A 18 1.27 10.07 -3.45
CA VAL A 18 2.54 10.82 -3.51
C VAL A 18 3.05 11.15 -2.11
N THR A 19 2.17 11.57 -1.22
CA THR A 19 2.53 11.92 0.17
C THR A 19 3.05 10.70 0.93
N LEU A 20 2.35 9.59 0.85
CA LEU A 20 2.76 8.34 1.50
C LEU A 20 4.08 7.83 0.93
N GLN A 21 4.19 7.77 -0.40
CA GLN A 21 5.41 7.30 -1.05
C GLN A 21 6.61 8.19 -0.70
N GLY A 22 6.44 9.50 -0.77
CA GLY A 22 7.51 10.45 -0.44
C GLY A 22 7.94 10.36 1.02
N GLY A 23 7.00 10.20 1.93
CA GLY A 23 7.29 10.02 3.35
C GLY A 23 8.06 8.74 3.64
N LEU A 24 7.66 7.65 3.03
CA LEU A 24 8.35 6.36 3.17
C LEU A 24 9.74 6.39 2.52
N GLU A 25 9.88 7.00 1.36
CA GLU A 25 11.18 7.17 0.71
C GLU A 25 12.14 8.00 1.58
N ALA A 26 11.66 9.05 2.21
CA ALA A 26 12.43 9.85 3.14
C ALA A 26 12.87 9.04 4.36
N LEU A 27 11.97 8.22 4.90
CA LEU A 27 12.23 7.37 6.06
C LEU A 27 13.34 6.35 5.78
N PHE A 28 13.35 5.77 4.59
CA PHE A 28 14.33 4.74 4.19
C PHE A 28 15.38 5.26 3.20
N ARG A 29 15.59 6.57 3.13
CA ARG A 29 16.49 7.18 2.12
C ARG A 29 17.92 6.64 2.14
N THR A 30 18.41 6.17 3.28
CA THR A 30 19.77 5.63 3.43
C THR A 30 19.84 4.14 3.12
N ARG A 31 18.69 3.48 2.91
CA ARG A 31 18.60 2.05 2.63
C ARG A 31 18.41 1.81 1.14
N ARG A 32 19.38 1.14 0.53
CA ARG A 32 19.30 0.76 -0.90
C ARG A 32 18.57 -0.55 -1.14
N ASP A 33 18.36 -1.31 -0.09
CA ASP A 33 17.70 -2.62 -0.09
C ASP A 33 16.23 -2.52 0.30
N VAL A 34 15.64 -1.35 0.21
CA VAL A 34 14.21 -1.14 0.46
C VAL A 34 13.60 -0.43 -0.74
N LEU A 35 12.75 -1.15 -1.45
CA LEU A 35 11.99 -0.60 -2.57
C LEU A 35 10.69 -0.02 -2.06
N ILE A 36 10.42 1.24 -2.41
CA ILE A 36 9.14 1.89 -2.19
C ILE A 36 8.60 2.24 -3.57
N ALA A 37 7.44 1.73 -3.91
CA ALA A 37 6.84 1.95 -5.21
C ALA A 37 5.33 2.03 -5.10
N GLY A 38 4.67 2.48 -6.14
CA GLY A 38 3.23 2.55 -6.20
C GLY A 38 2.74 2.72 -7.62
N GLY A 39 1.47 2.34 -7.83
CA GLY A 39 0.84 2.49 -9.12
C GLY A 39 1.33 1.53 -10.20
N VAL A 40 2.10 0.51 -9.83
CA VAL A 40 2.56 -0.52 -10.77
C VAL A 40 1.89 -1.86 -10.45
N PRO A 41 1.54 -2.66 -11.47
CA PRO A 41 0.93 -3.96 -11.21
C PRO A 41 1.93 -4.93 -10.59
N TRP A 42 1.45 -5.68 -9.63
CA TRP A 42 2.20 -6.75 -8.96
C TRP A 42 1.64 -8.09 -9.41
N TYR A 43 2.52 -8.92 -9.97
CA TYR A 43 2.23 -10.31 -10.37
C TYR A 43 3.00 -11.24 -9.44
N THR A 44 2.32 -12.23 -8.88
CA THR A 44 2.92 -13.16 -7.91
C THR A 44 3.65 -14.33 -8.54
N HIS A 45 3.23 -14.73 -9.75
CA HIS A 45 3.79 -15.90 -10.43
C HIS A 45 3.60 -15.77 -11.95
N PRO A 46 4.59 -16.22 -12.78
CA PRO A 46 4.49 -16.10 -14.25
C PRO A 46 3.29 -16.82 -14.85
N ALA A 47 2.81 -17.90 -14.21
CA ALA A 47 1.66 -18.66 -14.69
C ALA A 47 0.31 -18.05 -14.28
N LYS A 48 0.30 -17.02 -13.42
CA LYS A 48 -0.92 -16.35 -12.96
C LYS A 48 -1.10 -15.02 -13.68
N SER A 49 -2.28 -14.81 -14.25
CA SER A 49 -2.62 -13.58 -14.94
C SER A 49 -3.22 -12.52 -14.02
N ASP A 50 -3.69 -12.91 -12.84
CA ASP A 50 -4.25 -11.97 -11.88
C ASP A 50 -3.14 -11.12 -11.25
N SER A 51 -3.48 -9.87 -11.01
CA SER A 51 -2.55 -8.91 -10.41
C SER A 51 -3.31 -7.96 -9.50
N ALA A 52 -2.57 -7.30 -8.63
CA ALA A 52 -3.05 -6.13 -7.92
C ALA A 52 -2.14 -4.95 -8.22
N THR A 53 -2.67 -3.75 -8.10
CA THR A 53 -1.89 -2.53 -8.27
C THR A 53 -1.98 -1.74 -6.97
N PRO A 54 -1.06 -2.01 -6.01
CA PRO A 54 -1.05 -1.27 -4.76
C PRO A 54 -0.83 0.22 -5.01
N ASP A 55 -1.50 1.07 -4.23
CA ASP A 55 -1.25 2.50 -4.32
C ASP A 55 0.17 2.84 -3.86
N VAL A 56 0.61 2.23 -2.75
CA VAL A 56 2.01 2.28 -2.30
C VAL A 56 2.36 0.94 -1.67
N PHE A 57 3.56 0.45 -1.93
CA PHE A 57 4.06 -0.74 -1.23
C PHE A 57 5.53 -0.58 -0.85
N VAL A 58 5.94 -1.34 0.15
CA VAL A 58 7.32 -1.39 0.63
C VAL A 58 7.80 -2.82 0.56
N ALA A 59 8.90 -3.04 -0.14
CA ALA A 59 9.54 -4.34 -0.26
C ALA A 59 10.95 -4.28 0.31
N PHE A 60 11.16 -4.92 1.45
CA PHE A 60 12.47 -5.04 2.08
C PHE A 60 13.24 -6.17 1.42
N GLY A 61 14.54 -5.96 1.20
CA GLY A 61 15.39 -6.91 0.52
C GLY A 61 15.34 -6.82 -1.01
N VAL A 62 14.77 -5.74 -1.53
CA VAL A 62 14.63 -5.48 -2.96
C VAL A 62 15.33 -4.18 -3.30
N ALA A 63 16.15 -4.19 -4.35
CA ALA A 63 16.91 -3.01 -4.77
C ALA A 63 15.98 -1.90 -5.25
N ARG A 64 16.34 -0.67 -4.93
CA ARG A 64 15.65 0.51 -5.45
C ARG A 64 15.79 0.61 -6.97
N GLY A 65 14.85 1.27 -7.60
CA GLY A 65 14.86 1.54 -9.02
C GLY A 65 13.46 1.58 -9.59
N GLU A 66 13.33 2.21 -10.74
CA GLU A 66 12.05 2.32 -11.44
C GLU A 66 11.63 0.97 -12.02
N ARG A 67 10.33 0.71 -11.98
CA ARG A 67 9.74 -0.50 -12.53
C ARG A 67 8.42 -0.16 -13.20
N THR A 68 8.12 -0.85 -14.28
CA THR A 68 6.81 -0.77 -14.95
C THR A 68 5.84 -1.83 -14.42
N ALA A 69 6.38 -2.84 -13.74
CA ALA A 69 5.62 -3.89 -13.06
C ALA A 69 6.49 -4.49 -11.97
N TYR A 70 5.87 -5.00 -10.92
CA TYR A 70 6.57 -5.79 -9.91
C TYR A 70 6.31 -7.27 -10.20
N ARG A 71 7.26 -7.92 -10.85
CA ARG A 71 7.22 -9.36 -11.11
C ARG A 71 7.99 -10.03 -9.99
N GLN A 72 7.27 -10.64 -9.08
CA GLN A 72 7.83 -11.17 -7.85
C GLN A 72 8.98 -12.14 -8.09
N TRP A 73 8.88 -12.98 -9.12
CA TRP A 73 9.93 -13.96 -9.47
C TRP A 73 11.24 -13.31 -9.94
N ASP A 74 11.19 -12.09 -10.47
CA ASP A 74 12.37 -11.31 -10.87
C ASP A 74 12.98 -10.54 -9.69
N GLU A 75 12.30 -10.52 -8.56
CA GLU A 75 12.69 -9.78 -7.36
C GLU A 75 13.04 -10.74 -6.20
N GLY A 76 13.69 -11.85 -6.51
CA GLY A 76 14.04 -12.84 -5.50
C GLY A 76 12.85 -13.52 -4.85
N ASN A 77 11.70 -13.50 -5.50
CA ASN A 77 10.44 -14.01 -4.99
C ASN A 77 9.99 -13.33 -3.69
N VAL A 78 10.37 -12.07 -3.51
CA VAL A 78 10.01 -11.30 -2.32
C VAL A 78 8.59 -10.77 -2.46
N VAL A 79 7.74 -11.11 -1.49
CA VAL A 79 6.41 -10.51 -1.33
C VAL A 79 6.59 -9.14 -0.69
N PRO A 80 6.05 -8.06 -1.25
CA PRO A 80 6.06 -6.77 -0.55
C PRO A 80 5.46 -6.91 0.85
N GLN A 81 6.20 -6.51 1.86
CA GLN A 81 5.80 -6.77 3.24
C GLN A 81 4.72 -5.81 3.72
N VAL A 82 4.70 -4.60 3.18
CA VAL A 82 3.74 -3.58 3.60
C VAL A 82 3.05 -2.98 2.37
N VAL A 83 1.73 -2.90 2.42
CA VAL A 83 0.92 -2.31 1.34
C VAL A 83 -0.02 -1.27 1.94
N PHE A 84 -0.12 -0.14 1.25
CA PHE A 84 -1.08 0.93 1.54
C PHE A 84 -1.99 1.13 0.35
N ASP A 85 -3.29 1.20 0.60
CA ASP A 85 -4.27 1.62 -0.40
C ASP A 85 -5.08 2.81 0.11
N VAL A 86 -5.34 3.76 -0.78
CA VAL A 86 -6.17 4.92 -0.50
C VAL A 86 -7.57 4.64 -1.04
N ILE A 87 -8.56 4.70 -0.16
CA ILE A 87 -9.97 4.49 -0.52
C ILE A 87 -10.53 5.80 -1.06
N VAL A 88 -11.27 5.72 -2.15
CA VAL A 88 -11.96 6.86 -2.73
C VAL A 88 -13.46 6.59 -2.77
N PRO A 89 -14.31 7.64 -2.69
CA PRO A 89 -15.74 7.48 -2.85
C PRO A 89 -16.09 6.80 -4.17
N GLY A 90 -17.06 5.90 -4.13
CA GLY A 90 -17.47 5.11 -5.29
C GLY A 90 -16.68 3.85 -5.52
N MET A 91 -15.64 3.59 -4.74
CA MET A 91 -14.95 2.29 -4.79
C MET A 91 -15.89 1.19 -4.30
N SER A 92 -16.08 0.15 -5.12
CA SER A 92 -17.03 -0.92 -4.77
C SER A 92 -16.48 -1.83 -3.68
N MET A 93 -17.40 -2.41 -2.90
CA MET A 93 -17.03 -3.44 -1.91
C MET A 93 -16.37 -4.65 -2.57
N VAL A 94 -16.76 -4.98 -3.79
CA VAL A 94 -16.14 -6.08 -4.55
C VAL A 94 -14.66 -5.78 -4.79
N THR A 95 -14.33 -4.56 -5.18
CA THR A 95 -12.94 -4.13 -5.39
C THR A 95 -12.14 -4.20 -4.09
N ILE A 96 -12.69 -3.69 -3.01
CA ILE A 96 -12.05 -3.70 -1.68
C ILE A 96 -11.79 -5.14 -1.22
N CYS A 97 -12.79 -5.99 -1.30
CA CYS A 97 -12.66 -7.40 -0.89
C CYS A 97 -11.67 -8.17 -1.77
N ARG A 98 -11.64 -7.88 -3.07
CA ARG A 98 -10.71 -8.52 -3.99
C ARG A 98 -9.27 -8.18 -3.67
N ARG A 99 -8.98 -6.92 -3.35
CA ARG A 99 -7.65 -6.47 -2.91
C ARG A 99 -7.25 -7.14 -1.61
N LEU A 100 -8.14 -7.13 -0.63
CA LEU A 100 -7.89 -7.74 0.67
C LEU A 100 -7.51 -9.22 0.52
N LYS A 101 -8.28 -9.96 -0.27
CA LYS A 101 -8.01 -11.38 -0.53
C LYS A 101 -6.70 -11.60 -1.28
N PHE A 102 -6.40 -10.75 -2.26
CA PHE A 102 -5.16 -10.86 -3.02
C PHE A 102 -3.96 -10.73 -2.10
N TYR A 103 -3.92 -9.67 -1.28
CA TYR A 103 -2.79 -9.42 -0.40
C TYR A 103 -2.66 -10.46 0.71
N GLU A 104 -3.79 -10.92 1.23
CA GLU A 104 -3.81 -11.99 2.23
C GLU A 104 -3.21 -13.29 1.67
N ARG A 105 -3.64 -13.71 0.49
CA ARG A 105 -3.14 -14.92 -0.16
C ARG A 105 -1.67 -14.80 -0.56
N ALA A 106 -1.26 -13.62 -0.99
CA ALA A 106 0.12 -13.37 -1.38
C ALA A 106 1.09 -13.37 -0.20
N GLY A 107 0.58 -13.15 1.01
CA GLY A 107 1.41 -13.15 2.23
C GLY A 107 1.95 -11.79 2.61
N VAL A 108 1.27 -10.70 2.23
CA VAL A 108 1.59 -9.36 2.71
C VAL A 108 1.50 -9.36 4.24
N GLU A 109 2.52 -8.84 4.91
CA GLU A 109 2.56 -8.85 6.38
C GLU A 109 1.66 -7.79 7.01
N GLU A 110 1.64 -6.59 6.43
CA GLU A 110 0.87 -5.45 6.95
C GLU A 110 0.13 -4.79 5.80
N TYR A 111 -1.18 -4.67 5.91
CA TYR A 111 -2.01 -4.00 4.91
C TYR A 111 -2.82 -2.90 5.56
N TYR A 112 -2.76 -1.70 4.98
CA TYR A 112 -3.44 -0.52 5.50
C TYR A 112 -4.29 0.13 4.43
N MET A 113 -5.53 0.45 4.78
CA MET A 113 -6.44 1.25 3.96
C MET A 113 -6.67 2.59 4.65
N TYR A 114 -6.61 3.65 3.88
CA TYR A 114 -6.86 5.01 4.38
C TYR A 114 -7.92 5.69 3.52
N ASP A 115 -8.95 6.24 4.17
CA ASP A 115 -9.99 7.04 3.54
C ASP A 115 -9.75 8.52 3.91
N PRO A 116 -9.25 9.33 2.97
CA PRO A 116 -8.94 10.74 3.28
C PRO A 116 -10.17 11.63 3.46
N ASP A 117 -11.37 11.18 3.07
CA ASP A 117 -12.59 11.96 3.26
C ASP A 117 -13.13 11.85 4.68
N THR A 118 -13.04 10.66 5.28
CA THR A 118 -13.52 10.41 6.64
C THR A 118 -12.40 10.34 7.66
N ASN A 119 -11.14 10.29 7.20
CA ASN A 119 -9.94 10.01 8.00
C ASN A 119 -9.98 8.65 8.71
N GLU A 120 -10.80 7.74 8.19
CA GLU A 120 -10.83 6.39 8.69
C GLU A 120 -9.65 5.60 8.16
N THR A 121 -9.02 4.85 9.03
CA THR A 121 -7.94 3.94 8.70
C THR A 121 -8.28 2.56 9.22
N ILE A 122 -8.03 1.56 8.38
CA ILE A 122 -8.19 0.16 8.75
C ILE A 122 -6.87 -0.53 8.42
N GLY A 123 -6.43 -1.41 9.30
CA GLY A 123 -5.20 -2.17 9.07
C GLY A 123 -5.34 -3.61 9.48
N TRP A 124 -4.52 -4.45 8.86
CA TRP A 124 -4.46 -5.89 9.11
C TRP A 124 -3.01 -6.34 9.25
N LEU A 125 -2.80 -7.29 10.15
CA LEU A 125 -1.56 -8.04 10.25
C LEU A 125 -1.79 -9.47 9.80
N HIS A 126 -0.86 -10.02 9.05
CA HIS A 126 -0.88 -11.43 8.66
C HIS A 126 -0.33 -12.28 9.81
N ASN A 127 -1.09 -13.28 10.22
CA ASN A 127 -0.67 -14.19 11.32
C ASN A 127 0.00 -15.48 10.82
N GLY A 128 0.31 -15.57 9.52
CA GLY A 128 0.83 -16.77 8.88
C GLY A 128 -0.22 -17.58 8.12
N SER A 129 -1.49 -17.38 8.41
CA SER A 129 -2.61 -18.04 7.74
C SER A 129 -3.58 -17.05 7.09
N HIS A 130 -3.91 -15.99 7.78
CA HIS A 130 -4.89 -15.00 7.34
C HIS A 130 -4.61 -13.64 7.98
N PHE A 131 -5.31 -12.62 7.49
CA PHE A 131 -5.26 -11.28 8.07
C PHE A 131 -6.10 -11.21 9.34
N GLU A 132 -5.54 -10.56 10.35
CA GLU A 132 -6.26 -10.16 11.55
C GLU A 132 -6.33 -8.64 11.58
N GLU A 133 -7.53 -8.10 11.79
CA GLU A 133 -7.74 -6.67 11.85
C GLU A 133 -7.07 -6.07 13.09
N ILE A 134 -6.40 -4.93 12.90
CA ILE A 134 -5.80 -4.17 14.00
C ILE A 134 -6.92 -3.36 14.66
N ASP A 135 -7.11 -3.52 15.97
CA ASP A 135 -8.21 -2.90 16.69
C ASP A 135 -8.19 -1.37 16.62
N THR A 136 -7.02 -0.77 16.77
CA THR A 136 -6.89 0.69 16.76
C THR A 136 -5.59 1.09 16.07
N LEU A 137 -5.70 1.90 15.02
CA LEU A 137 -4.53 2.40 14.30
C LEU A 137 -3.98 3.71 14.89
N ALA A 138 -4.78 4.48 15.59
CA ALA A 138 -4.28 5.67 16.30
C ALA A 138 -3.25 5.23 17.35
N GLY A 139 -2.00 5.69 17.19
CA GLY A 139 -0.90 5.26 18.05
C GLY A 139 -0.31 3.90 17.70
N TRP A 140 -0.75 3.29 16.62
CA TRP A 140 -0.22 1.99 16.17
C TRP A 140 1.25 2.11 15.78
N HIS A 141 2.04 1.18 16.23
CA HIS A 141 3.45 1.08 15.84
C HIS A 141 3.60 -0.05 14.83
N SER A 142 3.98 0.28 13.59
CA SER A 142 4.20 -0.71 12.55
C SER A 142 5.44 -1.54 12.85
N PRO A 143 5.31 -2.88 12.97
CA PRO A 143 6.48 -3.74 13.21
C PRO A 143 7.54 -3.64 12.10
N ARG A 144 7.11 -3.57 10.84
CA ARG A 144 8.03 -3.54 9.71
C ARG A 144 8.63 -2.17 9.45
N LEU A 145 7.80 -1.12 9.53
CA LEU A 145 8.25 0.23 9.22
C LEU A 145 8.98 0.90 10.39
N GLY A 146 8.69 0.47 11.61
CA GLY A 146 9.26 1.08 12.81
C GLY A 146 8.75 2.48 13.08
N VAL A 147 7.55 2.81 12.59
CA VAL A 147 6.95 4.14 12.74
C VAL A 147 5.59 4.04 13.42
N HIS A 148 5.19 5.13 14.04
CA HIS A 148 3.86 5.29 14.63
C HIS A 148 2.90 5.92 13.64
N PHE A 149 1.65 5.49 13.71
CA PHE A 149 0.54 6.06 12.97
C PHE A 149 -0.19 7.04 13.88
N SER A 150 -0.43 8.25 13.39
CA SER A 150 -1.24 9.24 14.08
C SER A 150 -2.12 10.00 13.11
N ILE A 151 -3.18 10.59 13.62
CA ILE A 151 -4.03 11.54 12.86
C ILE A 151 -3.75 12.91 13.44
N GLU A 152 -3.15 13.79 12.65
CA GLU A 152 -2.81 15.14 13.02
C GLU A 152 -3.50 16.13 12.09
N GLU A 153 -4.25 17.05 12.64
CA GLU A 153 -5.02 18.05 11.87
C GLU A 153 -5.91 17.41 10.79
N GLY A 154 -6.47 16.23 11.09
CA GLY A 154 -7.29 15.47 10.16
C GLY A 154 -6.52 14.72 9.08
N GLU A 155 -5.20 14.60 9.20
CA GLU A 155 -4.35 13.90 8.24
C GLU A 155 -3.60 12.74 8.89
N LEU A 156 -3.44 11.65 8.13
CA LEU A 156 -2.62 10.52 8.56
C LEU A 156 -1.15 10.89 8.50
N VAL A 157 -0.45 10.70 9.62
CA VAL A 157 0.98 10.96 9.74
C VAL A 157 1.70 9.70 10.20
N LEU A 158 2.79 9.37 9.52
CA LEU A 158 3.71 8.30 9.89
C LEU A 158 4.98 8.93 10.46
N SER A 159 5.30 8.62 11.70
CA SER A 159 6.47 9.22 12.36
C SER A 159 7.35 8.22 13.13
#